data_cdc3f079dce1db624809b71307f71637
#
_entry.id   cdc3f079dce1db624809b71307f71637
#
_cell.length_a   1.000
_cell.length_b   1.000
_cell.length_c   1.000
_cell.angle_alpha   90.00
_cell.angle_beta   90.00
_cell.angle_gamma   90.00
#
_symmetry.space_group_name_H-M   'P 1'
#
loop_
_entity.id
_entity.type
_entity.pdbx_description
1 polymer ?
#
loop_
_entity_poly.entity_id
_entity_poly.type
_entity_poly.pdbx_seq_one_letter_code
_entity_poly.pdbx_strand_id
1 'polypeptide(L)'
;MLITRTFFSALLVVAMAAPVFAQEPDAVPELSGVWDGGPRARPVNGPNMPWTSENFPVLNERGLAFQEVFDEAISPKYDCVPSTPPALVYDPYMMEVVQWPDRVLFRYEKDDQLRTIWLDGREPTPMDYSLQGVSVGHYEGNELHVTTTHFTFDVTGFDDYNGIPSSQLKKVTERYWREGNQLKLTLTVADDMFLREPASFTTQWDPGAEGYKLQSYACDPEQARRPVKFLIPKYQ
;
A
#
# COMPACT_ATOMS: atom_id res chain seq x y z
N MET A 1 -5.59 -62.76 69.57
CA MET A 1 -6.52 -62.32 68.53
C MET A 1 -6.29 -60.82 68.27
N LEU A 2 -5.35 -60.48 67.32
CA LEU A 2 -4.96 -59.13 66.99
C LEU A 2 -5.78 -58.65 65.80
N ILE A 3 -6.49 -57.56 65.96
CA ILE A 3 -7.25 -56.91 64.90
C ILE A 3 -6.43 -55.72 64.38
N THR A 4 -5.87 -55.85 63.19
CA THR A 4 -5.13 -54.81 62.50
C THR A 4 -6.13 -53.91 61.78
N ARG A 5 -6.19 -52.61 62.16
CA ARG A 5 -6.97 -51.59 61.46
C ARG A 5 -6.09 -50.91 60.40
N THR A 6 -6.41 -51.12 59.14
CA THR A 6 -5.82 -50.42 57.99
C THR A 6 -6.52 -49.08 57.80
N PHE A 7 -5.78 -47.99 57.92
CA PHE A 7 -6.27 -46.65 57.55
C PHE A 7 -6.05 -46.42 56.05
N PHE A 8 -7.12 -46.23 55.31
CA PHE A 8 -7.07 -45.72 53.93
C PHE A 8 -7.04 -44.19 54.00
N SER A 9 -5.90 -43.60 53.64
CA SER A 9 -5.81 -42.15 53.36
C SER A 9 -6.25 -41.87 51.95
N ALA A 10 -7.38 -41.21 51.80
CA ALA A 10 -7.85 -40.70 50.49
C ALA A 10 -7.09 -39.39 50.17
N LEU A 11 -6.29 -39.44 49.13
CA LEU A 11 -5.59 -38.26 48.61
C LEU A 11 -6.56 -37.45 47.74
N LEU A 12 -7.00 -36.28 48.21
CA LEU A 12 -7.87 -35.38 47.46
C LEU A 12 -6.99 -34.57 46.50
N VAL A 13 -7.03 -34.91 45.20
CA VAL A 13 -6.36 -34.11 44.14
C VAL A 13 -7.27 -32.94 43.78
N VAL A 14 -6.94 -31.76 44.28
CA VAL A 14 -7.57 -30.51 43.86
C VAL A 14 -6.94 -30.05 42.51
N ALA A 15 -7.65 -30.28 41.42
CA ALA A 15 -7.27 -29.74 40.12
C ALA A 15 -7.52 -28.22 40.11
N MET A 16 -6.44 -27.41 40.22
CA MET A 16 -6.52 -25.98 40.00
C MET A 16 -6.72 -25.76 38.49
N ALA A 17 -7.91 -25.35 38.08
CA ALA A 17 -8.15 -24.82 36.75
C ALA A 17 -7.48 -23.45 36.66
N ALA A 18 -6.45 -23.33 35.85
CA ALA A 18 -5.84 -22.00 35.53
C ALA A 18 -6.90 -21.15 34.81
N PRO A 19 -7.04 -19.86 35.16
CA PRO A 19 -7.93 -18.99 34.43
C PRO A 19 -7.43 -18.89 32.98
N VAL A 20 -8.28 -19.26 32.04
CA VAL A 20 -8.11 -18.94 30.61
C VAL A 20 -8.37 -17.44 30.52
N PHE A 21 -7.32 -16.65 30.44
CA PHE A 21 -7.47 -15.23 30.06
C PHE A 21 -8.00 -15.24 28.64
N ALA A 22 -9.24 -14.83 28.44
CA ALA A 22 -9.76 -14.48 27.14
C ALA A 22 -8.85 -13.35 26.63
N GLN A 23 -8.16 -13.56 25.51
CA GLN A 23 -7.39 -12.55 24.83
C GLN A 23 -8.39 -11.46 24.42
N GLU A 24 -8.22 -10.24 24.92
CA GLU A 24 -9.03 -9.12 24.43
C GLU A 24 -8.85 -9.07 22.92
N PRO A 25 -9.94 -8.84 22.16
CA PRO A 25 -9.79 -8.67 20.72
C PRO A 25 -8.79 -7.54 20.48
N ASP A 26 -7.81 -7.80 19.61
CA ASP A 26 -6.78 -6.83 19.25
C ASP A 26 -7.47 -5.51 18.88
N ALA A 27 -7.08 -4.43 19.54
CA ALA A 27 -7.66 -3.13 19.29
C ALA A 27 -7.33 -2.70 17.86
N VAL A 28 -8.36 -2.32 17.08
CA VAL A 28 -8.18 -1.78 15.74
C VAL A 28 -7.20 -0.60 15.81
N PRO A 29 -6.10 -0.61 15.02
CA PRO A 29 -5.14 0.47 15.05
C PRO A 29 -5.80 1.79 14.61
N GLU A 30 -5.53 2.88 15.34
CA GLU A 30 -5.99 4.21 14.94
C GLU A 30 -5.06 4.76 13.87
N LEU A 31 -5.46 4.66 12.61
CA LEU A 31 -4.72 5.14 11.46
C LEU A 31 -5.27 6.47 10.93
N SER A 32 -6.46 6.89 11.39
CA SER A 32 -7.11 8.11 10.93
C SER A 32 -6.26 9.34 11.21
N GLY A 33 -6.32 10.28 10.29
CA GLY A 33 -5.59 11.55 10.40
C GLY A 33 -5.09 12.06 9.06
N VAL A 34 -4.47 13.22 9.11
CA VAL A 34 -3.76 13.81 7.97
C VAL A 34 -2.27 13.48 8.14
N TRP A 35 -1.68 13.00 7.07
CA TRP A 35 -0.33 12.49 7.05
C TRP A 35 0.52 13.22 6.02
N ASP A 36 1.72 13.64 6.42
CA ASP A 36 2.70 14.33 5.58
C ASP A 36 3.70 13.31 5.02
N GLY A 37 3.59 13.03 3.72
CA GLY A 37 4.52 12.18 2.98
C GLY A 37 5.86 12.83 2.64
N GLY A 38 6.10 14.06 3.10
CA GLY A 38 7.29 14.85 2.81
C GLY A 38 8.62 14.10 2.71
N PRO A 39 9.72 14.74 2.36
CA PRO A 39 10.91 14.16 1.67
C PRO A 39 11.75 13.18 2.51
N ARG A 40 11.18 12.18 3.12
CA ARG A 40 11.85 11.36 4.13
C ARG A 40 12.67 10.19 3.65
N ALA A 41 12.51 9.77 2.44
CA ALA A 41 13.31 8.72 1.85
C ALA A 41 13.81 9.13 0.49
N ARG A 42 14.35 10.35 0.36
CA ARG A 42 14.99 10.75 -0.91
C ARG A 42 16.27 9.97 -1.08
N PRO A 43 16.38 9.08 -2.06
CA PRO A 43 17.69 8.66 -2.52
C PRO A 43 18.46 9.91 -2.95
N VAL A 44 19.73 9.95 -2.67
CA VAL A 44 20.62 11.09 -2.95
C VAL A 44 20.60 11.52 -4.43
N ASN A 45 20.04 10.73 -5.33
CA ASN A 45 20.11 10.89 -6.79
C ASN A 45 18.79 10.66 -7.53
N GLY A 46 17.64 10.90 -6.95
CA GLY A 46 16.38 10.67 -7.65
C GLY A 46 15.18 11.41 -7.09
N PRO A 47 14.05 11.38 -7.80
CA PRO A 47 12.78 11.84 -7.26
C PRO A 47 12.44 11.07 -5.96
N ASN A 48 11.49 11.57 -5.20
CA ASN A 48 11.09 11.09 -3.88
C ASN A 48 10.58 9.63 -3.87
N MET A 49 11.43 8.69 -4.22
CA MET A 49 11.06 7.29 -4.34
C MET A 49 11.61 6.51 -3.15
N PRO A 50 10.82 5.66 -2.52
CA PRO A 50 11.29 4.75 -1.49
C PRO A 50 12.15 3.62 -2.05
N TRP A 51 12.27 3.56 -3.37
CA TRP A 51 13.14 2.62 -4.09
C TRP A 51 14.59 3.06 -4.00
N THR A 52 15.43 2.14 -3.60
CA THR A 52 16.90 2.28 -3.58
C THR A 52 17.51 1.35 -4.63
N SER A 53 18.81 1.46 -4.87
CA SER A 53 19.51 0.51 -5.74
C SER A 53 19.43 -0.95 -5.27
N GLU A 54 19.10 -1.17 -3.99
CA GLU A 54 19.05 -2.50 -3.39
C GLU A 54 17.67 -3.17 -3.52
N ASN A 55 16.62 -2.38 -3.57
CA ASN A 55 15.24 -2.86 -3.62
C ASN A 55 14.49 -2.43 -4.89
N PHE A 56 15.18 -1.79 -5.84
CA PHE A 56 14.57 -1.39 -7.11
C PHE A 56 14.06 -2.62 -7.87
N PRO A 57 12.89 -2.53 -8.50
CA PRO A 57 12.31 -3.66 -9.23
C PRO A 57 13.22 -4.26 -10.27
N VAL A 58 13.38 -5.58 -10.25
CA VAL A 58 14.14 -6.30 -11.25
C VAL A 58 13.22 -6.67 -12.41
N LEU A 59 13.40 -6.00 -13.55
CA LEU A 59 12.59 -6.25 -14.74
C LEU A 59 12.98 -7.57 -15.42
N ASN A 60 12.00 -8.28 -15.96
CA ASN A 60 12.22 -9.37 -16.88
C ASN A 60 12.46 -8.84 -18.32
N GLU A 61 12.63 -9.72 -19.30
CA GLU A 61 12.93 -9.33 -20.69
C GLU A 61 11.81 -8.44 -21.29
N ARG A 62 10.55 -8.69 -20.95
CA ARG A 62 9.42 -7.87 -21.44
C ARG A 62 9.42 -6.48 -20.81
N GLY A 63 9.69 -6.41 -19.51
CA GLY A 63 9.79 -5.13 -18.80
C GLY A 63 10.94 -4.28 -19.35
N LEU A 64 12.11 -4.89 -19.59
CA LEU A 64 13.26 -4.23 -20.20
C LEU A 64 12.96 -3.74 -21.61
N ALA A 65 12.35 -4.57 -22.45
CA ALA A 65 11.97 -4.18 -23.81
C ALA A 65 10.97 -3.04 -23.84
N PHE A 66 10.03 -3.01 -22.90
CA PHE A 66 9.09 -1.89 -22.75
C PHE A 66 9.81 -0.62 -22.33
N GLN A 67 10.67 -0.71 -21.32
CA GLN A 67 11.42 0.43 -20.80
C GLN A 67 12.35 1.04 -21.87
N GLU A 68 12.95 0.21 -22.72
CA GLU A 68 13.83 0.67 -23.81
C GLU A 68 13.10 1.61 -24.79
N VAL A 69 11.81 1.31 -25.08
CA VAL A 69 11.01 2.09 -26.02
C VAL A 69 10.12 3.13 -25.35
N PHE A 70 10.11 3.19 -24.02
CA PHE A 70 9.31 4.15 -23.29
C PHE A 70 9.72 5.59 -23.62
N ASP A 71 8.71 6.41 -23.90
CA ASP A 71 8.85 7.85 -24.07
C ASP A 71 8.00 8.55 -23.01
N GLU A 72 8.62 9.38 -22.19
CA GLU A 72 7.92 10.10 -21.11
C GLU A 72 6.73 10.92 -21.65
N ALA A 73 6.79 11.39 -22.89
CA ALA A 73 5.70 12.15 -23.50
C ALA A 73 4.38 11.39 -23.60
N ILE A 74 4.39 10.03 -23.51
CA ILE A 74 3.18 9.20 -23.50
C ILE A 74 2.69 8.90 -22.08
N SER A 75 3.37 9.40 -21.05
CA SER A 75 2.96 9.15 -19.67
C SER A 75 1.56 9.72 -19.41
N PRO A 76 0.65 8.91 -18.86
CA PRO A 76 -0.72 9.35 -18.54
C PRO A 76 -0.80 10.52 -17.56
N LYS A 77 0.25 10.77 -16.76
CA LYS A 77 0.31 11.92 -15.84
C LYS A 77 0.12 13.27 -16.53
N TYR A 78 0.53 13.38 -17.81
CA TYR A 78 0.36 14.60 -18.60
C TYR A 78 -1.08 14.79 -19.13
N ASP A 79 -1.92 13.78 -18.99
CA ASP A 79 -3.37 13.84 -19.24
C ASP A 79 -4.17 13.91 -17.94
N CYS A 80 -3.50 14.20 -16.81
CA CYS A 80 -4.13 14.20 -15.49
C CYS A 80 -4.75 12.86 -15.10
N VAL A 81 -4.21 11.76 -15.62
CA VAL A 81 -4.59 10.43 -15.17
C VAL A 81 -3.84 10.15 -13.86
N PRO A 82 -4.56 9.82 -12.79
CA PRO A 82 -3.94 9.58 -11.49
C PRO A 82 -2.97 8.41 -11.50
N SER A 83 -1.87 8.54 -10.76
CA SER A 83 -0.97 7.43 -10.49
C SER A 83 -1.69 6.26 -9.83
N THR A 84 -1.20 5.06 -10.03
CA THR A 84 -1.74 3.84 -9.44
C THR A 84 -0.78 3.29 -8.37
N PRO A 85 -1.24 2.46 -7.40
CA PRO A 85 -0.29 1.77 -6.53
C PRO A 85 0.72 0.93 -7.34
N PRO A 86 2.02 0.96 -7.02
CA PRO A 86 2.65 1.55 -5.85
C PRO A 86 2.93 3.06 -5.94
N ALA A 87 2.99 3.68 -7.14
CA ALA A 87 3.40 5.07 -7.30
C ALA A 87 2.54 6.05 -6.48
N LEU A 88 1.21 5.91 -6.53
CA LEU A 88 0.29 6.75 -5.75
C LEU A 88 0.62 6.79 -4.26
N VAL A 89 1.12 5.69 -3.70
CA VAL A 89 1.27 5.53 -2.25
C VAL A 89 2.50 6.26 -1.72
N TYR A 90 3.54 6.44 -2.53
CA TYR A 90 4.78 7.07 -2.10
C TYR A 90 4.98 8.50 -2.64
N ASP A 91 4.00 9.05 -3.33
CA ASP A 91 4.05 10.44 -3.75
C ASP A 91 4.17 11.38 -2.54
N PRO A 92 4.98 12.45 -2.62
CA PRO A 92 5.31 13.30 -1.47
C PRO A 92 4.22 14.34 -1.15
N TYR A 93 2.98 13.98 -1.35
CA TYR A 93 1.83 14.84 -1.07
C TYR A 93 1.17 14.48 0.26
N MET A 94 0.32 15.37 0.75
CA MET A 94 -0.47 15.10 1.94
C MET A 94 -1.52 14.02 1.64
N MET A 95 -1.80 13.22 2.65
CA MET A 95 -2.78 12.16 2.59
C MET A 95 -3.65 12.20 3.84
N GLU A 96 -4.96 12.00 3.68
CA GLU A 96 -5.88 11.81 4.80
C GLU A 96 -6.37 10.37 4.83
N VAL A 97 -6.33 9.76 6.00
CA VAL A 97 -6.89 8.43 6.25
C VAL A 97 -8.13 8.58 7.11
N VAL A 98 -9.24 7.98 6.69
CA VAL A 98 -10.49 7.93 7.44
C VAL A 98 -10.95 6.49 7.57
N GLN A 99 -11.18 6.04 8.80
CA GLN A 99 -11.60 4.67 9.09
C GLN A 99 -13.10 4.61 9.39
N TRP A 100 -13.77 3.63 8.78
CA TRP A 100 -15.13 3.22 9.10
C TRP A 100 -15.15 1.71 9.42
N PRO A 101 -16.22 1.17 9.99
CA PRO A 101 -16.31 -0.24 10.31
C PRO A 101 -16.19 -1.18 9.10
N ASP A 102 -16.59 -0.73 7.92
CA ASP A 102 -16.68 -1.52 6.69
C ASP A 102 -15.60 -1.17 5.65
N ARG A 103 -14.84 -0.10 5.88
CA ARG A 103 -13.82 0.38 4.93
C ARG A 103 -12.86 1.38 5.55
N VAL A 104 -11.72 1.55 4.89
CA VAL A 104 -10.79 2.66 5.11
C VAL A 104 -10.70 3.48 3.83
N LEU A 105 -10.83 4.79 3.93
CA LEU A 105 -10.66 5.71 2.81
C LEU A 105 -9.31 6.41 2.93
N PHE A 106 -8.52 6.35 1.87
CA PHE A 106 -7.35 7.17 1.66
C PHE A 106 -7.70 8.27 0.66
N ARG A 107 -7.47 9.51 1.06
CA ARG A 107 -7.61 10.70 0.22
C ARG A 107 -6.23 11.28 0.01
N TYR A 108 -5.79 11.39 -1.23
CA TYR A 108 -4.50 11.94 -1.59
C TYR A 108 -4.70 13.33 -2.18
N GLU A 109 -3.84 14.30 -1.83
CA GLU A 109 -3.80 15.56 -2.56
C GLU A 109 -3.36 15.34 -4.01
N LYS A 110 -2.43 14.40 -4.21
CA LYS A 110 -1.99 14.02 -5.56
C LYS A 110 -3.18 13.57 -6.40
N ASP A 111 -3.43 14.29 -7.48
CA ASP A 111 -4.49 14.03 -8.46
C ASP A 111 -5.92 14.00 -7.86
N ASP A 112 -6.14 14.58 -6.67
CA ASP A 112 -7.40 14.50 -5.92
C ASP A 112 -7.89 13.06 -5.75
N GLN A 113 -6.98 12.09 -5.69
CA GLN A 113 -7.30 10.66 -5.75
C GLN A 113 -7.96 10.17 -4.48
N LEU A 114 -8.99 9.36 -4.65
CA LEU A 114 -9.66 8.63 -3.58
C LEU A 114 -9.42 7.13 -3.76
N ARG A 115 -9.01 6.46 -2.69
CA ARG A 115 -8.83 5.01 -2.66
C ARG A 115 -9.60 4.42 -1.50
N THR A 116 -10.51 3.51 -1.79
CA THR A 116 -11.27 2.78 -0.76
C THR A 116 -10.67 1.40 -0.57
N ILE A 117 -10.35 1.06 0.67
CA ILE A 117 -9.98 -0.28 1.10
C ILE A 117 -11.19 -0.88 1.78
N TRP A 118 -11.74 -1.93 1.21
CA TRP A 118 -12.92 -2.61 1.72
C TRP A 118 -12.55 -3.62 2.80
N LEU A 119 -13.28 -3.60 3.91
CA LEU A 119 -13.06 -4.48 5.07
C LEU A 119 -14.15 -5.57 5.19
N ASP A 120 -15.04 -5.66 4.22
CA ASP A 120 -16.20 -6.56 4.23
C ASP A 120 -15.90 -7.97 3.67
N GLY A 121 -14.61 -8.25 3.36
CA GLY A 121 -14.17 -9.54 2.85
C GLY A 121 -14.65 -9.88 1.44
N ARG A 122 -15.08 -8.85 0.66
CA ARG A 122 -15.52 -9.05 -0.72
C ARG A 122 -14.45 -9.68 -1.59
N GLU A 123 -14.89 -10.48 -2.55
CA GLU A 123 -14.03 -11.02 -3.59
C GLU A 123 -14.27 -10.22 -4.89
N PRO A 124 -13.23 -9.56 -5.46
CA PRO A 124 -13.34 -8.87 -6.73
C PRO A 124 -13.71 -9.84 -7.87
N THR A 125 -14.49 -9.34 -8.82
CA THR A 125 -14.96 -10.09 -9.98
C THR A 125 -14.29 -9.57 -11.28
N PRO A 126 -14.39 -10.28 -12.41
CA PRO A 126 -13.86 -9.78 -13.68
C PRO A 126 -14.45 -8.44 -14.16
N MET A 127 -15.55 -7.97 -13.56
CA MET A 127 -16.15 -6.67 -13.87
C MET A 127 -15.49 -5.51 -13.10
N ASP A 128 -14.62 -5.80 -12.15
CA ASP A 128 -14.03 -4.81 -11.23
C ASP A 128 -12.64 -4.31 -11.69
N TYR A 129 -12.18 -4.73 -12.88
CA TYR A 129 -10.92 -4.24 -13.43
C TYR A 129 -10.95 -2.73 -13.65
N SER A 130 -9.94 -2.05 -13.10
CA SER A 130 -9.76 -0.61 -13.24
C SER A 130 -8.27 -0.22 -13.16
N LEU A 131 -7.94 1.03 -13.48
CA LEU A 131 -6.57 1.53 -13.29
C LEU A 131 -6.12 1.42 -11.83
N GLN A 132 -7.00 1.76 -10.90
CA GLN A 132 -6.69 1.75 -9.45
C GLN A 132 -6.80 0.35 -8.83
N GLY A 133 -7.36 -0.62 -9.55
CA GLY A 133 -7.65 -1.95 -9.01
C GLY A 133 -8.71 -1.93 -7.93
N VAL A 134 -8.86 -3.05 -7.23
CA VAL A 134 -9.74 -3.20 -6.06
C VAL A 134 -8.89 -3.54 -4.85
N SER A 135 -8.99 -2.72 -3.81
CA SER A 135 -8.30 -2.91 -2.54
C SER A 135 -9.22 -3.55 -1.52
N VAL A 136 -8.84 -4.69 -1.00
CA VAL A 136 -9.52 -5.40 0.09
C VAL A 136 -8.55 -5.55 1.24
N GLY A 137 -9.00 -5.31 2.45
CA GLY A 137 -8.16 -5.35 3.65
C GLY A 137 -8.82 -6.03 4.82
N HIS A 138 -8.03 -6.25 5.84
CA HIS A 138 -8.46 -6.70 7.16
C HIS A 138 -7.47 -6.22 8.21
N TYR A 139 -7.90 -6.18 9.47
CA TYR A 139 -7.01 -5.92 10.58
C TYR A 139 -6.45 -7.24 11.12
N GLU A 140 -5.14 -7.25 11.41
CA GLU A 140 -4.46 -8.34 12.08
C GLU A 140 -3.53 -7.74 13.17
N GLY A 141 -3.86 -8.02 14.42
CA GLY A 141 -3.21 -7.32 15.52
C GLY A 141 -3.38 -5.79 15.41
N ASN A 142 -2.27 -5.07 15.43
CA ASN A 142 -2.25 -3.62 15.30
C ASN A 142 -1.93 -3.14 13.87
N GLU A 143 -2.15 -3.95 12.87
CA GLU A 143 -1.86 -3.66 11.48
C GLU A 143 -3.10 -3.74 10.58
N LEU A 144 -3.16 -2.88 9.57
CA LEU A 144 -4.09 -2.99 8.44
C LEU A 144 -3.36 -3.68 7.29
N HIS A 145 -3.79 -4.88 6.94
CA HIS A 145 -3.29 -5.63 5.80
C HIS A 145 -4.21 -5.39 4.60
N VAL A 146 -3.61 -5.05 3.46
CA VAL A 146 -4.34 -4.73 2.23
C VAL A 146 -3.79 -5.55 1.08
N THR A 147 -4.69 -6.05 0.24
CA THR A 147 -4.36 -6.64 -1.06
C THR A 147 -5.12 -5.90 -2.14
N THR A 148 -4.41 -5.41 -3.16
CA THR A 148 -5.01 -4.77 -4.34
C THR A 148 -4.70 -5.60 -5.57
N THR A 149 -5.75 -5.91 -6.31
CA THR A 149 -5.72 -6.70 -7.56
C THR A 149 -6.69 -6.08 -8.58
N HIS A 150 -6.93 -6.75 -9.71
CA HIS A 150 -7.87 -6.30 -10.75
C HIS A 150 -7.48 -4.95 -11.38
N PHE A 151 -6.17 -4.77 -11.57
CA PHE A 151 -5.65 -3.64 -12.33
C PHE A 151 -5.84 -3.85 -13.83
N THR A 152 -6.07 -2.78 -14.57
CA THR A 152 -5.88 -2.78 -16.01
C THR A 152 -4.40 -2.56 -16.35
N PHE A 153 -4.02 -2.78 -17.61
CA PHE A 153 -2.68 -2.42 -18.08
C PHE A 153 -2.46 -0.91 -17.92
N ASP A 154 -1.28 -0.55 -17.44
CA ASP A 154 -0.85 0.84 -17.27
C ASP A 154 0.62 0.97 -17.71
N VAL A 155 0.90 1.89 -18.62
CA VAL A 155 2.26 2.11 -19.18
C VAL A 155 3.26 2.61 -18.14
N THR A 156 2.78 3.18 -17.05
CA THR A 156 3.56 3.74 -15.94
C THR A 156 3.08 3.23 -14.58
N GLY A 157 2.36 2.13 -14.58
CA GLY A 157 1.64 1.66 -13.39
C GLY A 157 2.50 1.17 -12.24
N PHE A 158 3.80 1.10 -12.43
CA PHE A 158 4.76 0.82 -11.38
C PHE A 158 5.60 2.05 -11.04
N ASP A 159 6.08 2.74 -12.06
CA ASP A 159 6.92 3.93 -11.93
C ASP A 159 6.76 4.81 -13.18
N ASP A 160 6.26 6.02 -12.98
CA ASP A 160 5.96 6.97 -14.04
C ASP A 160 7.19 7.75 -14.55
N TYR A 161 8.31 7.70 -13.83
CA TYR A 161 9.58 8.35 -14.22
C TYR A 161 10.46 7.42 -15.05
N ASN A 162 10.50 6.14 -14.70
CA ASN A 162 11.37 5.16 -15.34
C ASN A 162 10.65 4.34 -16.42
N GLY A 163 9.35 4.60 -16.66
CA GLY A 163 8.57 3.88 -17.66
C GLY A 163 8.43 2.40 -17.35
N ILE A 164 8.18 2.07 -16.09
CA ILE A 164 7.94 0.69 -15.69
C ILE A 164 6.44 0.40 -15.75
N PRO A 165 6.00 -0.43 -16.71
CA PRO A 165 4.59 -0.73 -16.90
C PRO A 165 4.08 -1.69 -15.83
N SER A 166 2.77 -1.77 -15.71
CA SER A 166 2.11 -2.82 -14.97
C SER A 166 1.00 -3.50 -15.78
N SER A 167 0.78 -4.77 -15.51
CA SER A 167 -0.21 -5.60 -16.20
C SER A 167 -1.44 -5.87 -15.34
N GLN A 168 -2.39 -6.62 -15.89
CA GLN A 168 -3.53 -7.17 -15.17
C GLN A 168 -3.13 -8.21 -14.10
N LEU A 169 -1.89 -8.71 -14.15
CA LEU A 169 -1.35 -9.64 -13.15
C LEU A 169 -0.76 -8.91 -11.95
N LYS A 170 -0.68 -7.57 -12.00
CA LYS A 170 -0.18 -6.78 -10.87
C LYS A 170 -0.97 -7.09 -9.60
N LYS A 171 -0.23 -7.36 -8.54
CA LYS A 171 -0.74 -7.50 -7.17
C LYS A 171 0.09 -6.62 -6.25
N VAL A 172 -0.58 -5.78 -5.49
CA VAL A 172 0.05 -4.95 -4.45
C VAL A 172 -0.45 -5.43 -3.09
N THR A 173 0.49 -5.69 -2.18
CA THR A 173 0.19 -6.01 -0.78
C THR A 173 0.81 -4.96 0.11
N GLU A 174 0.08 -4.53 1.13
CA GLU A 174 0.46 -3.43 1.99
C GLU A 174 0.16 -3.78 3.44
N ARG A 175 1.03 -3.35 4.34
CA ARG A 175 0.81 -3.41 5.79
C ARG A 175 1.01 -2.01 6.34
N TYR A 176 -0.05 -1.46 6.96
CA TYR A 176 -0.04 -0.17 7.61
C TYR A 176 -0.10 -0.35 9.12
N TRP A 177 0.75 0.37 9.86
CA TRP A 177 0.71 0.41 11.32
C TRP A 177 1.14 1.77 11.84
N ARG A 178 0.86 2.04 13.11
CA ARG A 178 1.42 3.20 13.79
C ARG A 178 2.60 2.80 14.66
N GLU A 179 3.65 3.62 14.61
CA GLU A 179 4.78 3.55 15.53
C GLU A 179 5.03 4.95 16.09
N GLY A 180 4.71 5.11 17.38
CA GLY A 180 4.65 6.43 18.00
C GLY A 180 3.59 7.31 17.33
N ASN A 181 4.01 8.46 16.80
CA ASN A 181 3.14 9.38 16.08
C ASN A 181 3.19 9.20 14.55
N GLN A 182 3.95 8.25 14.04
CA GLN A 182 4.13 8.04 12.59
C GLN A 182 3.21 6.94 12.07
N LEU A 183 2.71 7.13 10.85
CA LEU A 183 2.13 6.06 10.04
C LEU A 183 3.24 5.37 9.27
N LYS A 184 3.30 4.08 9.36
CA LYS A 184 4.28 3.22 8.67
C LYS A 184 3.58 2.37 7.62
N LEU A 185 4.32 2.03 6.57
CA LEU A 185 3.90 1.11 5.52
C LEU A 185 5.05 0.23 5.10
N THR A 186 4.78 -1.07 4.95
CA THR A 186 5.54 -1.95 4.06
C THR A 186 4.66 -2.29 2.87
N LEU A 187 5.15 -2.04 1.66
CA LEU A 187 4.47 -2.37 0.41
C LEU A 187 5.29 -3.36 -0.39
N THR A 188 4.63 -4.36 -0.95
CA THR A 188 5.20 -5.30 -1.90
C THR A 188 4.37 -5.30 -3.18
N VAL A 189 5.02 -5.22 -4.32
CA VAL A 189 4.39 -5.34 -5.62
C VAL A 189 4.95 -6.55 -6.37
N ALA A 190 4.06 -7.31 -6.99
CA ALA A 190 4.37 -8.40 -7.88
C ALA A 190 3.65 -8.19 -9.22
N ASP A 191 4.31 -8.51 -10.32
CA ASP A 191 3.75 -8.52 -11.67
C ASP A 191 4.58 -9.46 -12.55
N ASP A 192 4.15 -10.70 -12.67
CA ASP A 192 4.88 -11.73 -13.42
C ASP A 192 5.03 -11.42 -14.92
N MET A 193 4.23 -10.46 -15.45
CA MET A 193 4.36 -10.02 -16.84
C MET A 193 5.64 -9.21 -17.04
N PHE A 194 6.05 -8.37 -16.08
CA PHE A 194 7.12 -7.40 -16.24
C PHE A 194 8.25 -7.51 -15.23
N LEU A 195 8.01 -8.13 -14.05
CA LEU A 195 9.01 -8.30 -13.01
C LEU A 195 9.54 -9.73 -12.96
N ARG A 196 10.79 -9.91 -12.55
CA ARG A 196 11.40 -11.23 -12.28
C ARG A 196 11.00 -11.77 -10.93
N GLU A 197 10.80 -10.87 -9.98
CA GLU A 197 10.48 -11.17 -8.59
C GLU A 197 9.70 -10.01 -7.97
N PRO A 198 8.95 -10.24 -6.89
CA PRO A 198 8.30 -9.16 -6.17
C PRO A 198 9.32 -8.15 -5.63
N ALA A 199 8.98 -6.87 -5.69
CA ALA A 199 9.78 -5.80 -5.13
C ALA A 199 9.06 -5.17 -3.94
N SER A 200 9.82 -4.76 -2.91
CA SER A 200 9.26 -4.25 -1.66
C SER A 200 10.01 -3.01 -1.18
N PHE A 201 9.28 -2.14 -0.50
CA PHE A 201 9.86 -1.02 0.24
C PHE A 201 9.10 -0.78 1.54
N THR A 202 9.74 -0.03 2.45
CA THR A 202 9.11 0.49 3.65
C THR A 202 9.21 2.00 3.65
N THR A 203 8.10 2.67 3.99
CA THR A 203 8.04 4.13 4.08
C THR A 203 7.26 4.57 5.32
N GLN A 204 7.25 5.87 5.58
CA GLN A 204 6.56 6.44 6.72
C GLN A 204 6.08 7.85 6.43
N TRP A 205 5.06 8.27 7.18
CA TRP A 205 4.52 9.62 7.19
C TRP A 205 4.53 10.17 8.61
N ASP A 206 4.78 11.47 8.75
CA ASP A 206 4.53 12.19 9.99
C ASP A 206 3.10 12.72 10.02
N PRO A 207 2.58 13.05 11.18
CA PRO A 207 1.33 13.79 11.28
C PRO A 207 1.43 15.11 10.50
N GLY A 208 0.39 15.41 9.74
CA GLY A 208 0.22 16.73 9.14
C GLY A 208 0.08 17.82 10.21
N ALA A 209 0.26 19.08 9.82
CA ALA A 209 0.06 20.20 10.73
C ALA A 209 -1.38 20.20 11.29
N GLU A 210 -1.52 20.61 12.55
CA GLU A 210 -2.83 20.71 13.20
C GLU A 210 -3.78 21.60 12.39
N GLY A 211 -4.98 21.08 12.12
CA GLY A 211 -6.00 21.79 11.35
C GLY A 211 -5.74 21.84 9.85
N TYR A 212 -4.70 21.16 9.34
CA TYR A 212 -4.45 21.09 7.91
C TYR A 212 -5.64 20.43 7.18
N LYS A 213 -6.02 21.01 6.05
CA LYS A 213 -7.02 20.45 5.15
C LYS A 213 -6.39 20.20 3.79
N LEU A 214 -6.65 19.03 3.24
CA LEU A 214 -6.15 18.67 1.93
C LEU A 214 -6.50 19.75 0.90
N GLN A 215 -5.53 20.11 0.09
CA GLN A 215 -5.68 21.03 -1.02
C GLN A 215 -6.08 20.27 -2.28
N SER A 216 -6.83 20.93 -3.18
CA SER A 216 -7.11 20.35 -4.49
C SER A 216 -5.85 20.41 -5.36
N TYR A 217 -5.54 19.32 -6.04
CA TYR A 217 -4.46 19.25 -7.02
C TYR A 217 -4.79 20.06 -8.28
N ALA A 218 -6.08 20.11 -8.64
CA ALA A 218 -6.62 20.91 -9.76
C ALA A 218 -5.80 20.76 -11.04
N CYS A 219 -5.49 19.51 -11.43
CA CYS A 219 -4.69 19.23 -12.63
C CYS A 219 -5.33 19.85 -13.88
N ASP A 220 -4.50 20.50 -14.69
CA ASP A 220 -4.86 21.04 -16.00
C ASP A 220 -4.03 20.34 -17.08
N PRO A 221 -4.63 19.50 -17.95
CA PRO A 221 -3.88 18.72 -18.95
C PRO A 221 -3.10 19.60 -19.94
N GLU A 222 -3.59 20.79 -20.25
CA GLU A 222 -2.87 21.70 -21.14
C GLU A 222 -1.56 22.20 -20.50
N GLN A 223 -1.61 22.50 -19.20
CA GLN A 223 -0.41 22.91 -18.46
C GLN A 223 0.50 21.71 -18.19
N ALA A 224 -0.05 20.57 -17.81
CA ALA A 224 0.70 19.35 -17.55
C ALA A 224 1.50 18.88 -18.77
N ARG A 225 0.95 19.03 -19.99
CA ARG A 225 1.63 18.66 -21.23
C ARG A 225 2.70 19.65 -21.71
N ARG A 226 2.78 20.86 -21.16
CA ARG A 226 3.77 21.86 -21.61
C ARG A 226 5.21 21.36 -21.59
N PRO A 227 5.71 20.66 -20.58
CA PRO A 227 7.09 20.18 -20.55
C PRO A 227 7.43 19.23 -21.69
N VAL A 228 6.45 18.43 -22.15
CA VAL A 228 6.65 17.39 -23.18
C VAL A 228 6.19 17.83 -24.57
N LYS A 229 5.49 18.95 -24.70
CA LYS A 229 4.93 19.43 -25.98
C LYS A 229 5.97 19.61 -27.09
N PHE A 230 7.20 19.89 -26.74
CA PHE A 230 8.29 20.14 -27.67
C PHE A 230 9.38 19.06 -27.60
N LEU A 231 9.15 17.97 -26.88
CA LEU A 231 10.06 16.85 -26.94
C LEU A 231 9.96 16.18 -28.32
N ILE A 232 11.10 15.90 -28.91
CA ILE A 232 11.18 15.08 -30.12
C ILE A 232 10.88 13.65 -29.68
N PRO A 233 9.87 12.99 -30.22
CA PRO A 233 9.60 11.60 -29.91
C PRO A 233 10.88 10.76 -30.06
N LYS A 234 11.13 9.90 -29.08
CA LYS A 234 12.33 9.05 -29.06
C LYS A 234 12.38 8.10 -30.27
N TYR A 235 11.20 7.79 -30.79
CA TYR A 235 11.03 6.93 -31.98
C TYR A 235 10.05 7.59 -32.94
N GLN A 236 10.54 8.02 -34.09
CA GLN A 236 9.75 8.43 -35.26
C GLN A 236 9.94 7.43 -36.38
#